data_82295157b621d8510c6766db4fac2e6b
#
_entry.id   82295157b621d8510c6766db4fac2e6b
#
_cell.length_a   1.000
_cell.length_b   1.000
_cell.length_c   1.000
_cell.angle_alpha   90.00
_cell.angle_beta   90.00
_cell.angle_gamma   90.00
#
_symmetry.space_group_name_H-M   'P 1'
#
loop_
_entity.id
_entity.type
_entity.pdbx_description
1 polymer ?
#
loop_
_entity_poly.entity_id
_entity_poly.type
_entity_poly.pdbx_seq_one_letter_code
_entity_poly.pdbx_strand_id
1 'polypeptide(L)'
;MTKYSYDTVSEAINDLTIRGYTTDFKLSVDEECLVCNKTATRLSPNEFEIDETYRFEGDTDPGDEMIIFAISSIKHDIKGIVVNAYGAYSDSSTAKIVELLHNHIKTKPIKRNEFLIPISREHHHSLLLCWKIRSGIKKNVEISRIKKYVDWFYESHILPHFEVEEKFIFPILGNENDLIKRALSEHQNLKLLFEKTIENENKYNLIADNLDKHIRFEERILFNEIQSKATQAQ
;
A
#
# COMPACT_ATOMS: atom_id res chain seq x y z
N MET A 1 6.77 2.55 -3.99
CA MET A 1 7.05 2.07 -2.62
C MET A 1 6.87 3.22 -1.65
N THR A 2 5.82 3.24 -0.84
CA THR A 2 5.74 4.22 0.25
C THR A 2 6.61 3.73 1.40
N LYS A 3 7.85 4.23 1.42
CA LYS A 3 8.84 3.93 2.48
C LYS A 3 8.55 4.71 3.77
N TYR A 4 7.71 5.72 3.67
CA TYR A 4 7.41 6.69 4.72
C TYR A 4 5.90 6.84 4.89
N SER A 5 5.46 7.18 6.09
CA SER A 5 4.08 7.56 6.42
C SER A 5 4.12 8.99 6.93
N TYR A 6 3.21 9.84 6.47
CA TYR A 6 3.10 11.23 6.86
C TYR A 6 1.67 11.49 7.34
N ASP A 7 1.54 12.31 8.38
CA ASP A 7 0.24 12.68 8.92
C ASP A 7 -0.39 13.84 8.13
N THR A 8 0.43 14.64 7.45
CA THR A 8 -0.03 15.80 6.68
C THR A 8 0.60 15.88 5.29
N VAL A 9 -0.14 16.54 4.37
CA VAL A 9 0.33 16.88 3.02
C VAL A 9 1.65 17.69 3.08
N SER A 10 1.72 18.64 4.00
CA SER A 10 2.91 19.51 4.15
C SER A 10 4.16 18.74 4.60
N GLU A 11 4.00 17.77 5.51
CA GLU A 11 5.11 16.89 5.90
C GLU A 11 5.62 16.07 4.72
N ALA A 12 4.72 15.46 3.96
CA ALA A 12 5.10 14.68 2.79
C ALA A 12 5.84 15.54 1.74
N ILE A 13 5.34 16.74 1.46
CA ILE A 13 5.99 17.67 0.52
C ILE A 13 7.39 18.07 0.99
N ASN A 14 7.55 18.40 2.28
CA ASN A 14 8.83 18.78 2.84
C ASN A 14 9.86 17.65 2.75
N ASP A 15 9.48 16.43 3.14
CA ASP A 15 10.39 15.28 3.07
C ASP A 15 10.74 14.92 1.63
N LEU A 16 9.76 14.88 0.74
CA LEU A 16 9.98 14.65 -0.69
C LEU A 16 10.95 15.71 -1.29
N THR A 17 10.80 16.98 -0.90
CA THR A 17 11.67 18.05 -1.35
C THR A 17 13.12 17.84 -0.87
N ILE A 18 13.31 17.43 0.38
CA ILE A 18 14.64 17.08 0.94
C ILE A 18 15.26 15.91 0.17
N ARG A 19 14.44 14.94 -0.27
CA ARG A 19 14.87 13.77 -1.07
C ARG A 19 15.08 14.08 -2.56
N GLY A 20 14.97 15.34 -2.96
CA GLY A 20 15.28 15.82 -4.31
C GLY A 20 14.09 15.93 -5.26
N TYR A 21 12.85 15.72 -4.80
CA TYR A 21 11.63 15.96 -5.60
C TYR A 21 11.26 17.43 -5.56
N THR A 22 12.05 18.26 -6.24
CA THR A 22 11.98 19.73 -6.14
C THR A 22 11.14 20.39 -7.22
N THR A 23 10.72 19.64 -8.25
CA THR A 23 9.94 20.17 -9.36
C THR A 23 8.45 20.00 -9.07
N ASP A 24 7.69 21.09 -9.20
CA ASP A 24 6.24 21.07 -9.08
C ASP A 24 5.62 20.87 -10.47
N PHE A 25 4.95 19.74 -10.65
CA PHE A 25 4.29 19.38 -11.89
C PHE A 25 2.77 19.55 -11.77
N LYS A 26 2.17 20.02 -12.86
CA LYS A 26 0.72 20.00 -13.07
C LYS A 26 0.40 19.12 -14.27
N LEU A 27 -0.72 18.44 -14.24
CA LEU A 27 -1.19 17.73 -15.42
C LEU A 27 -1.93 18.68 -16.36
N SER A 28 -1.54 18.66 -17.63
CA SER A 28 -2.33 19.21 -18.72
C SER A 28 -3.25 18.11 -19.24
N VAL A 29 -4.56 18.24 -18.98
CA VAL A 29 -5.57 17.27 -19.42
C VAL A 29 -5.69 17.24 -20.93
N ASP A 30 -5.58 18.41 -21.57
CA ASP A 30 -5.72 18.54 -23.03
C ASP A 30 -4.55 17.93 -23.79
N GLU A 31 -3.37 17.92 -23.17
CA GLU A 31 -2.13 17.42 -23.78
C GLU A 31 -1.72 16.04 -23.23
N GLU A 32 -2.46 15.50 -22.27
CA GLU A 32 -2.15 14.24 -21.57
C GLU A 32 -0.69 14.13 -21.09
N CYS A 33 -0.12 15.23 -20.62
CA CYS A 33 1.28 15.32 -20.19
C CYS A 33 1.42 16.07 -18.85
N LEU A 34 2.53 15.82 -18.15
CA LEU A 34 2.91 16.60 -16.98
C LEU A 34 3.66 17.84 -17.43
N VAL A 35 3.29 19.00 -16.89
CA VAL A 35 3.91 20.30 -17.22
C VAL A 35 4.47 20.92 -15.95
N CYS A 36 5.73 21.33 -16.00
CA CYS A 36 6.31 22.20 -14.99
C CYS A 36 6.18 23.66 -15.46
N ASN A 37 5.40 24.46 -14.75
CA ASN A 37 5.18 25.86 -15.12
C ASN A 37 6.43 26.73 -15.01
N LYS A 38 7.41 26.36 -14.15
CA LYS A 38 8.64 27.13 -13.94
C LYS A 38 9.66 26.95 -15.05
N THR A 39 9.77 25.72 -15.56
CA THR A 39 10.80 25.35 -16.56
C THR A 39 10.22 25.08 -17.93
N ALA A 40 8.91 25.19 -18.10
CA ALA A 40 8.16 24.79 -19.31
C ALA A 40 8.45 23.35 -19.76
N THR A 41 9.01 22.51 -18.87
CA THR A 41 9.29 21.11 -19.17
C THR A 41 8.00 20.34 -19.25
N ARG A 42 7.85 19.53 -20.29
CA ARG A 42 6.70 18.65 -20.51
C ARG A 42 7.19 17.21 -20.46
N LEU A 43 6.47 16.37 -19.74
CA LEU A 43 6.73 14.95 -19.64
C LEU A 43 5.53 14.18 -20.16
N SER A 44 5.72 13.46 -21.26
CA SER A 44 4.72 12.52 -21.76
C SER A 44 4.63 11.29 -20.83
N PRO A 45 3.52 10.52 -20.85
CA PRO A 45 3.32 9.39 -19.93
C PRO A 45 4.44 8.34 -19.96
N ASN A 46 5.16 8.17 -21.06
CA ASN A 46 6.27 7.24 -21.21
C ASN A 46 7.65 7.81 -20.80
N GLU A 47 7.70 9.05 -20.35
CA GLU A 47 8.94 9.76 -20.00
C GLU A 47 9.16 9.94 -18.50
N PHE A 48 8.24 9.46 -17.67
CA PHE A 48 8.35 9.53 -16.22
C PHE A 48 7.91 8.24 -15.56
N GLU A 49 8.32 8.04 -14.33
CA GLU A 49 7.87 6.96 -13.44
C GLU A 49 7.27 7.57 -12.17
N ILE A 50 6.28 6.89 -11.58
CA ILE A 50 5.74 7.25 -10.28
C ILE A 50 6.47 6.40 -9.25
N ASP A 51 7.33 7.05 -8.46
CA ASP A 51 8.15 6.40 -7.46
C ASP A 51 7.34 6.10 -6.19
N GLU A 52 6.51 7.04 -5.76
CA GLU A 52 5.73 6.95 -4.52
C GLU A 52 4.38 7.65 -4.67
N THR A 53 3.39 7.16 -3.90
CA THR A 53 2.04 7.74 -3.86
C THR A 53 1.58 7.85 -2.42
N TYR A 54 1.10 9.01 -2.01
CA TYR A 54 0.55 9.29 -0.69
C TYR A 54 -0.85 9.81 -0.80
N ARG A 55 -1.76 9.29 0.03
CA ARG A 55 -3.16 9.72 0.11
C ARG A 55 -3.42 10.29 1.49
N PHE A 56 -4.09 11.41 1.53
CA PHE A 56 -4.50 12.11 2.72
C PHE A 56 -6.00 12.24 2.69
N GLU A 57 -6.66 11.65 3.66
CA GLU A 57 -8.12 11.69 3.81
C GLU A 57 -8.41 12.59 5.01
N GLY A 58 -9.09 13.71 4.78
CA GLY A 58 -9.50 14.65 5.85
C GLY A 58 -10.54 14.01 6.76
N ASP A 59 -10.40 14.25 8.07
CA ASP A 59 -11.32 13.68 9.08
C ASP A 59 -12.75 14.28 9.04
N THR A 60 -12.94 15.40 8.37
CA THR A 60 -14.15 16.23 8.52
C THR A 60 -14.86 16.62 7.21
N ASP A 61 -14.17 16.67 6.08
CA ASP A 61 -14.77 17.04 4.79
C ASP A 61 -14.26 16.16 3.67
N PRO A 62 -15.15 15.46 2.91
CA PRO A 62 -14.76 14.72 1.70
C PRO A 62 -14.12 15.59 0.60
N GLY A 63 -14.17 16.91 0.72
CA GLY A 63 -13.51 17.86 -0.18
C GLY A 63 -12.01 18.06 0.09
N ASP A 64 -11.53 17.64 1.29
CA ASP A 64 -10.14 17.82 1.70
C ASP A 64 -9.25 16.61 1.37
N GLU A 65 -9.74 15.68 0.57
CA GLU A 65 -8.98 14.51 0.14
C GLU A 65 -7.88 14.93 -0.86
N MET A 66 -6.62 14.66 -0.50
CA MET A 66 -5.46 15.03 -1.29
C MET A 66 -4.61 13.81 -1.63
N ILE A 67 -4.06 13.78 -2.85
CA ILE A 67 -3.11 12.76 -3.29
C ILE A 67 -1.82 13.44 -3.77
N ILE A 68 -0.68 12.85 -3.37
CA ILE A 68 0.64 13.26 -3.81
C ILE A 68 1.27 12.11 -4.58
N PHE A 69 1.78 12.41 -5.77
CA PHE A 69 2.63 11.52 -6.54
C PHE A 69 4.05 12.07 -6.56
N ALA A 70 5.02 11.26 -6.09
CA ALA A 70 6.44 11.53 -6.30
C ALA A 70 6.85 10.91 -7.64
N ILE A 71 7.43 11.72 -8.52
CA ILE A 71 7.67 11.39 -9.92
C ILE A 71 9.13 11.60 -10.26
N SER A 72 9.72 10.67 -11.00
CA SER A 72 11.04 10.83 -11.59
C SER A 72 11.05 10.60 -13.10
N SER A 73 11.91 11.31 -13.77
CA SER A 73 12.20 11.14 -15.19
C SER A 73 13.70 10.97 -15.39
N ILE A 74 14.12 9.78 -15.78
CA ILE A 74 15.52 9.48 -16.09
C ILE A 74 15.95 10.25 -17.35
N LYS A 75 15.07 10.33 -18.35
CA LYS A 75 15.35 11.01 -19.62
C LYS A 75 15.68 12.50 -19.44
N HIS A 76 15.02 13.16 -18.49
CA HIS A 76 15.16 14.59 -18.27
C HIS A 76 15.98 14.92 -17.02
N ASP A 77 16.44 13.89 -16.28
CA ASP A 77 17.15 14.02 -14.99
C ASP A 77 16.39 14.91 -13.99
N ILE A 78 15.10 14.68 -13.85
CA ILE A 78 14.20 15.50 -13.04
C ILE A 78 13.46 14.61 -12.05
N LYS A 79 13.32 15.12 -10.81
CA LYS A 79 12.40 14.60 -9.81
C LYS A 79 11.45 15.69 -9.36
N GLY A 80 10.19 15.35 -9.17
CA GLY A 80 9.18 16.31 -8.78
C GLY A 80 7.95 15.67 -8.17
N ILE A 81 7.00 16.51 -7.81
CA ILE A 81 5.73 16.13 -7.19
C ILE A 81 4.57 16.61 -8.02
N VAL A 82 3.49 15.82 -8.01
CA VAL A 82 2.15 16.25 -8.42
C VAL A 82 1.27 16.18 -7.19
N VAL A 83 0.66 17.29 -6.80
CA VAL A 83 -0.32 17.36 -5.72
C VAL A 83 -1.68 17.60 -6.35
N ASN A 84 -2.66 16.80 -5.99
CA ASN A 84 -4.01 16.94 -6.52
C ASN A 84 -5.06 16.66 -5.44
N ALA A 85 -6.19 17.36 -5.52
CA ALA A 85 -7.37 17.03 -4.74
C ALA A 85 -8.09 15.85 -5.42
N TYR A 86 -8.56 14.89 -4.62
CA TYR A 86 -9.46 13.84 -5.10
C TYR A 86 -10.62 13.72 -4.12
N GLY A 87 -11.80 13.37 -4.58
CA GLY A 87 -12.97 13.25 -3.73
C GLY A 87 -14.25 13.74 -4.43
N ALA A 88 -15.33 13.83 -3.68
CA ALA A 88 -16.66 14.12 -4.21
C ALA A 88 -16.79 15.48 -4.91
N TYR A 89 -15.87 16.41 -4.66
CA TYR A 89 -15.84 17.75 -5.26
C TYR A 89 -14.70 17.95 -6.27
N SER A 90 -13.94 16.88 -6.58
CA SER A 90 -12.95 16.97 -7.67
C SER A 90 -13.68 17.18 -8.99
N ASP A 91 -13.19 18.10 -9.81
CA ASP A 91 -13.74 18.28 -11.15
C ASP A 91 -13.45 17.04 -12.03
N SER A 92 -14.18 16.92 -13.15
CA SER A 92 -14.02 15.79 -14.07
C SER A 92 -12.58 15.66 -14.62
N SER A 93 -11.85 16.76 -14.66
CA SER A 93 -10.46 16.83 -15.08
C SER A 93 -9.54 16.18 -14.06
N THR A 94 -9.74 16.46 -12.77
CA THR A 94 -8.97 15.88 -11.66
C THR A 94 -9.17 14.37 -11.54
N ALA A 95 -10.41 13.88 -11.68
CA ALA A 95 -10.70 12.45 -11.70
C ALA A 95 -9.97 11.73 -12.86
N LYS A 96 -9.96 12.34 -14.04
CA LYS A 96 -9.26 11.82 -15.23
C LYS A 96 -7.73 11.79 -15.04
N ILE A 97 -7.20 12.78 -14.35
CA ILE A 97 -5.78 12.87 -13.96
C ILE A 97 -5.38 11.70 -13.04
N VAL A 98 -6.14 11.51 -11.98
CA VAL A 98 -5.89 10.42 -11.02
C VAL A 98 -5.99 9.07 -11.73
N GLU A 99 -6.92 8.93 -12.67
CA GLU A 99 -7.07 7.72 -13.49
C GLU A 99 -5.89 7.51 -14.44
N LEU A 100 -5.42 8.54 -15.15
CA LEU A 100 -4.25 8.46 -16.03
C LEU A 100 -2.97 8.11 -15.25
N LEU A 101 -2.74 8.77 -14.12
CA LEU A 101 -1.60 8.47 -13.24
C LEU A 101 -1.73 7.08 -12.60
N HIS A 102 -2.94 6.66 -12.21
CA HIS A 102 -3.19 5.29 -11.74
C HIS A 102 -2.96 4.24 -12.83
N ASN A 103 -3.36 4.53 -14.06
CA ASN A 103 -3.11 3.65 -15.20
C ASN A 103 -1.61 3.58 -15.51
N HIS A 104 -0.88 4.67 -15.30
CA HIS A 104 0.59 4.68 -15.40
C HIS A 104 1.26 3.78 -14.34
N ILE A 105 0.78 3.80 -13.10
CA ILE A 105 1.21 2.85 -12.04
C ILE A 105 0.88 1.41 -12.44
N LYS A 106 -0.27 1.18 -13.07
CA LYS A 106 -0.70 -0.16 -13.54
C LYS A 106 0.13 -0.70 -14.71
N THR A 107 0.89 0.14 -15.41
CA THR A 107 1.69 -0.32 -16.58
C THR A 107 2.89 -1.19 -16.21
N LYS A 108 3.27 -1.27 -14.94
CA LYS A 108 4.11 -2.38 -14.43
C LYS A 108 3.33 -3.13 -13.33
N PRO A 109 2.28 -3.90 -13.65
CA PRO A 109 1.74 -4.80 -12.64
C PRO A 109 2.89 -5.70 -12.21
N ILE A 110 3.09 -5.83 -10.91
CA ILE A 110 3.93 -6.90 -10.38
C ILE A 110 3.31 -8.19 -10.93
N LYS A 111 3.92 -8.75 -11.97
CA LYS A 111 3.43 -10.00 -12.57
C LYS A 111 3.69 -11.09 -11.55
N ARG A 112 2.70 -11.35 -10.70
CA ARG A 112 2.76 -12.43 -9.72
C ARG A 112 2.86 -13.75 -10.46
N ASN A 113 3.76 -14.59 -10.00
CA ASN A 113 3.82 -15.96 -10.46
C ASN A 113 2.49 -16.66 -10.13
N GLU A 114 2.01 -17.55 -11.01
CA GLU A 114 0.67 -18.16 -10.89
C GLU A 114 0.43 -18.80 -9.52
N PHE A 115 1.47 -19.39 -8.91
CA PHE A 115 1.35 -20.01 -7.58
C PHE A 115 1.20 -19.01 -6.44
N LEU A 116 1.59 -17.73 -6.60
CA LEU A 116 1.41 -16.68 -5.59
C LEU A 116 0.10 -15.90 -5.75
N ILE A 117 -0.57 -15.99 -6.90
CA ILE A 117 -1.82 -15.25 -7.15
C ILE A 117 -2.91 -15.56 -6.11
N PRO A 118 -3.18 -16.82 -5.75
CA PRO A 118 -4.19 -17.12 -4.73
C PRO A 118 -3.87 -16.46 -3.39
N ILE A 119 -2.62 -16.56 -2.93
CA ILE A 119 -2.15 -15.99 -1.67
C ILE A 119 -2.29 -14.46 -1.65
N SER A 120 -1.83 -13.77 -2.71
CA SER A 120 -2.01 -12.32 -2.85
C SER A 120 -3.49 -11.89 -2.86
N ARG A 121 -4.41 -12.72 -3.36
CA ARG A 121 -5.86 -12.43 -3.28
C ARG A 121 -6.39 -12.52 -1.86
N GLU A 122 -5.92 -13.46 -1.07
CA GLU A 122 -6.28 -13.59 0.35
C GLU A 122 -5.77 -12.40 1.16
N HIS A 123 -4.60 -11.86 0.83
CA HIS A 123 -4.09 -10.60 1.40
C HIS A 123 -5.06 -9.44 1.22
N HIS A 124 -5.73 -9.33 0.07
CA HIS A 124 -6.74 -8.30 -0.13
C HIS A 124 -7.91 -8.41 0.87
N HIS A 125 -8.37 -9.63 1.16
CA HIS A 125 -9.42 -9.85 2.16
C HIS A 125 -8.93 -9.51 3.58
N SER A 126 -7.68 -9.81 3.89
CA SER A 126 -7.05 -9.49 5.17
C SER A 126 -6.85 -7.98 5.36
N LEU A 127 -6.49 -7.24 4.31
CA LEU A 127 -6.46 -5.78 4.34
C LEU A 127 -7.88 -5.18 4.53
N LEU A 128 -8.90 -5.80 3.94
CA LEU A 128 -10.28 -5.42 4.17
C LEU A 128 -10.71 -5.66 5.62
N LEU A 129 -10.23 -6.74 6.27
CA LEU A 129 -10.42 -6.93 7.71
C LEU A 129 -9.82 -5.78 8.50
N CYS A 130 -8.57 -5.37 8.23
CA CYS A 130 -7.91 -4.24 8.89
C CYS A 130 -8.75 -2.96 8.78
N TRP A 131 -9.23 -2.66 7.58
CA TRP A 131 -10.11 -1.50 7.36
C TRP A 131 -11.42 -1.62 8.14
N LYS A 132 -12.08 -2.79 8.16
CA LYS A 132 -13.33 -3.01 8.90
C LYS A 132 -13.13 -2.84 10.40
N ILE A 133 -12.03 -3.31 10.96
CA ILE A 133 -11.68 -3.12 12.37
C ILE A 133 -11.60 -1.62 12.68
N ARG A 134 -10.75 -0.88 11.96
CA ARG A 134 -10.55 0.56 12.17
C ARG A 134 -11.87 1.34 11.99
N SER A 135 -12.60 1.03 10.94
CA SER A 135 -13.90 1.65 10.65
C SER A 135 -14.96 1.32 11.72
N GLY A 136 -14.97 0.10 12.26
CA GLY A 136 -15.85 -0.31 13.34
C GLY A 136 -15.56 0.45 14.63
N ILE A 137 -14.29 0.58 15.00
CA ILE A 137 -13.85 1.36 16.16
C ILE A 137 -14.23 2.85 16.00
N LYS A 138 -13.89 3.45 14.86
CA LYS A 138 -14.24 4.86 14.55
C LYS A 138 -15.75 5.13 14.64
N LYS A 139 -16.58 4.16 14.31
CA LYS A 139 -18.05 4.24 14.38
C LYS A 139 -18.64 3.80 15.72
N ASN A 140 -17.81 3.58 16.76
CA ASN A 140 -18.20 3.08 18.06
C ASN A 140 -19.04 1.79 17.99
N VAL A 141 -18.71 0.88 17.07
CA VAL A 141 -19.33 -0.44 17.03
C VAL A 141 -18.93 -1.22 18.27
N GLU A 142 -19.88 -1.87 18.90
CA GLU A 142 -19.66 -2.66 20.12
C GLU A 142 -18.51 -3.68 19.91
N ILE A 143 -17.56 -3.69 20.84
CA ILE A 143 -16.34 -4.54 20.76
C ILE A 143 -16.69 -6.01 20.63
N SER A 144 -17.75 -6.48 21.27
CA SER A 144 -18.24 -7.85 21.15
C SER A 144 -18.58 -8.25 19.69
N ARG A 145 -19.10 -7.30 18.91
CA ARG A 145 -19.42 -7.51 17.49
C ARG A 145 -18.15 -7.54 16.62
N ILE A 146 -17.20 -6.62 16.91
CA ILE A 146 -15.88 -6.63 16.24
C ILE A 146 -15.20 -7.95 16.53
N LYS A 147 -15.17 -8.38 17.79
CA LYS A 147 -14.62 -9.66 18.22
C LYS A 147 -15.14 -10.83 17.40
N LYS A 148 -16.45 -11.01 17.34
CA LYS A 148 -17.08 -12.13 16.62
C LYS A 148 -16.62 -12.21 15.16
N TYR A 149 -16.51 -11.06 14.50
CA TYR A 149 -16.07 -11.02 13.11
C TYR A 149 -14.58 -11.31 12.98
N VAL A 150 -13.75 -10.78 13.87
CA VAL A 150 -12.30 -10.97 13.89
C VAL A 150 -11.96 -12.43 14.20
N ASP A 151 -12.59 -13.04 15.21
CA ASP A 151 -12.38 -14.44 15.58
C ASP A 151 -12.74 -15.37 14.41
N TRP A 152 -13.92 -15.17 13.83
CA TRP A 152 -14.34 -15.94 12.66
C TRP A 152 -13.35 -15.82 11.49
N PHE A 153 -12.87 -14.58 11.19
CA PHE A 153 -11.95 -14.34 10.11
C PHE A 153 -10.56 -14.95 10.40
N TYR A 154 -10.13 -14.88 11.65
CA TYR A 154 -8.87 -15.49 12.09
C TYR A 154 -8.88 -17.01 11.85
N GLU A 155 -9.91 -17.69 12.34
CA GLU A 155 -10.02 -19.15 12.22
C GLU A 155 -10.22 -19.62 10.77
N SER A 156 -11.05 -18.89 10.00
CA SER A 156 -11.46 -19.32 8.67
C SER A 156 -10.50 -18.88 7.54
N HIS A 157 -9.69 -17.83 7.76
CA HIS A 157 -8.87 -17.23 6.72
C HIS A 157 -7.40 -17.08 7.12
N ILE A 158 -7.11 -16.45 8.28
CA ILE A 158 -5.73 -16.12 8.64
C ILE A 158 -4.92 -17.39 8.98
N LEU A 159 -5.45 -18.27 9.83
CA LEU A 159 -4.74 -19.51 10.19
C LEU A 159 -4.47 -20.40 8.98
N PRO A 160 -5.46 -20.74 8.14
CA PRO A 160 -5.21 -21.54 6.94
C PRO A 160 -4.22 -20.87 5.97
N HIS A 161 -4.28 -19.55 5.83
CA HIS A 161 -3.38 -18.77 5.00
C HIS A 161 -1.92 -18.91 5.48
N PHE A 162 -1.66 -18.67 6.76
CA PHE A 162 -0.33 -18.86 7.35
C PHE A 162 0.19 -20.29 7.20
N GLU A 163 -0.70 -21.29 7.35
CA GLU A 163 -0.30 -22.69 7.13
C GLU A 163 0.14 -22.96 5.69
N VAL A 164 -0.54 -22.39 4.71
CA VAL A 164 -0.16 -22.53 3.29
C VAL A 164 1.18 -21.87 3.02
N GLU A 165 1.40 -20.68 3.53
CA GLU A 165 2.67 -19.97 3.37
C GLU A 165 3.84 -20.69 4.02
N GLU A 166 3.70 -21.06 5.28
CA GLU A 166 4.73 -21.76 6.06
C GLU A 166 5.08 -23.12 5.44
N LYS A 167 4.10 -23.81 4.88
CA LYS A 167 4.27 -25.16 4.33
C LYS A 167 4.73 -25.20 2.87
N PHE A 168 4.28 -24.28 2.04
CA PHE A 168 4.46 -24.38 0.59
C PHE A 168 5.24 -23.22 -0.02
N ILE A 169 5.17 -22.03 0.57
CA ILE A 169 5.74 -20.82 -0.02
C ILE A 169 7.12 -20.51 0.58
N PHE A 170 7.21 -20.46 1.90
CA PHE A 170 8.46 -20.11 2.60
C PHE A 170 9.62 -21.09 2.36
N PRO A 171 9.39 -22.41 2.23
CA PRO A 171 10.47 -23.35 1.91
C PRO A 171 11.21 -23.09 0.60
N ILE A 172 10.62 -22.32 -0.33
CA ILE A 172 11.28 -21.94 -1.59
C ILE A 172 12.57 -21.15 -1.34
N LEU A 173 12.58 -20.25 -0.33
CA LEU A 173 13.78 -19.53 0.08
C LEU A 173 14.65 -20.30 1.08
N GLY A 174 14.03 -21.22 1.82
CA GLY A 174 14.66 -22.00 2.89
C GLY A 174 14.57 -21.31 4.25
N ASN A 175 14.53 -22.12 5.29
CA ASN A 175 14.25 -21.65 6.67
C ASN A 175 15.36 -20.79 7.28
N GLU A 176 16.58 -20.82 6.72
CA GLU A 176 17.69 -19.99 7.18
C GLU A 176 17.68 -18.56 6.62
N ASN A 177 16.80 -18.29 5.65
CA ASN A 177 16.66 -16.96 5.06
C ASN A 177 16.08 -15.96 6.07
N ASP A 178 16.70 -14.79 6.23
CA ASP A 178 16.29 -13.78 7.22
C ASP A 178 14.89 -13.22 6.97
N LEU A 179 14.45 -13.13 5.71
CA LEU A 179 13.08 -12.71 5.38
C LEU A 179 12.06 -13.76 5.84
N ILE A 180 12.38 -15.04 5.72
CA ILE A 180 11.54 -16.13 6.22
C ILE A 180 11.48 -16.12 7.76
N LYS A 181 12.63 -15.98 8.43
CA LYS A 181 12.67 -15.86 9.90
C LYS A 181 11.81 -14.69 10.39
N ARG A 182 11.86 -13.57 9.68
CA ARG A 182 11.01 -12.41 9.95
C ARG A 182 9.53 -12.75 9.78
N ALA A 183 9.12 -13.32 8.64
CA ALA A 183 7.74 -13.69 8.36
C ALA A 183 7.18 -14.62 9.44
N LEU A 184 7.93 -15.68 9.79
CA LEU A 184 7.54 -16.62 10.83
C LEU A 184 7.39 -15.95 12.21
N SER A 185 8.29 -15.04 12.55
CA SER A 185 8.19 -14.25 13.79
C SER A 185 6.95 -13.34 13.80
N GLU A 186 6.64 -12.71 12.67
CA GLU A 186 5.45 -11.88 12.52
C GLU A 186 4.16 -12.72 12.61
N HIS A 187 4.12 -13.93 12.00
CA HIS A 187 3.01 -14.89 12.16
C HIS A 187 2.79 -15.27 13.63
N GLN A 188 3.85 -15.62 14.36
CA GLN A 188 3.76 -15.97 15.79
C GLN A 188 3.21 -14.78 16.60
N ASN A 189 3.71 -13.56 16.34
CA ASN A 189 3.24 -12.36 17.03
C ASN A 189 1.77 -12.07 16.72
N LEU A 190 1.33 -12.24 15.49
CA LEU A 190 -0.06 -12.09 15.08
C LEU A 190 -0.96 -13.14 15.75
N LYS A 191 -0.58 -14.42 15.72
CA LYS A 191 -1.30 -15.50 16.43
C LYS A 191 -1.51 -15.14 17.91
N LEU A 192 -0.43 -14.71 18.61
CA LEU A 192 -0.52 -14.28 20.01
C LEU A 192 -1.44 -13.07 20.21
N LEU A 193 -1.48 -12.11 19.27
CA LEU A 193 -2.37 -10.96 19.36
C LEU A 193 -3.85 -11.36 19.20
N PHE A 194 -4.16 -12.24 18.27
CA PHE A 194 -5.52 -12.75 18.06
C PHE A 194 -6.01 -13.54 19.30
N GLU A 195 -5.17 -14.35 19.89
CA GLU A 195 -5.49 -15.23 21.01
C GLU A 195 -5.54 -14.53 22.39
N LYS A 196 -5.08 -13.27 22.50
CA LYS A 196 -5.16 -12.52 23.77
C LYS A 196 -6.60 -12.39 24.25
N THR A 197 -6.79 -12.61 25.56
CA THR A 197 -8.10 -12.53 26.22
C THR A 197 -8.60 -11.11 26.49
N ILE A 198 -7.68 -10.12 26.46
CA ILE A 198 -8.03 -8.71 26.70
C ILE A 198 -8.80 -8.17 25.49
N GLU A 199 -10.04 -7.77 25.71
CA GLU A 199 -10.94 -7.31 24.66
C GLU A 199 -11.14 -5.79 24.77
N ASN A 200 -10.37 -5.03 24.00
CA ASN A 200 -10.48 -3.56 23.93
C ASN A 200 -10.05 -3.06 22.55
N GLU A 201 -10.33 -1.79 22.28
CA GLU A 201 -10.00 -1.13 21.01
C GLU A 201 -8.50 -1.21 20.69
N ASN A 202 -7.63 -1.07 21.69
CA ASN A 202 -6.17 -1.16 21.49
C ASN A 202 -5.74 -2.51 20.95
N LYS A 203 -6.31 -3.62 21.42
CA LYS A 203 -6.04 -4.96 20.89
C LYS A 203 -6.34 -5.01 19.39
N TYR A 204 -7.55 -4.56 19.01
CA TYR A 204 -7.99 -4.64 17.60
C TYR A 204 -7.23 -3.69 16.69
N ASN A 205 -6.88 -2.49 17.16
CA ASN A 205 -5.97 -1.60 16.42
C ASN A 205 -4.59 -2.23 16.22
N LEU A 206 -4.01 -2.86 17.25
CA LEU A 206 -2.74 -3.57 17.15
C LEU A 206 -2.80 -4.75 16.16
N ILE A 207 -3.91 -5.51 16.15
CA ILE A 207 -4.13 -6.57 15.16
C ILE A 207 -4.13 -5.97 13.75
N ALA A 208 -4.93 -4.94 13.52
CA ALA A 208 -5.03 -4.30 12.21
C ALA A 208 -3.69 -3.72 11.73
N ASP A 209 -2.93 -3.09 12.64
CA ASP A 209 -1.65 -2.47 12.29
C ASP A 209 -0.55 -3.49 12.00
N ASN A 210 -0.48 -4.57 12.80
CA ASN A 210 0.53 -5.60 12.58
C ASN A 210 0.20 -6.45 11.35
N LEU A 211 -1.07 -6.79 11.13
CA LEU A 211 -1.50 -7.54 9.95
C LEU A 211 -1.27 -6.74 8.66
N ASP A 212 -1.61 -5.45 8.63
CA ASP A 212 -1.35 -4.57 7.49
C ASP A 212 0.16 -4.48 7.18
N LYS A 213 1.00 -4.27 8.21
CA LYS A 213 2.47 -4.21 8.04
C LYS A 213 3.04 -5.53 7.52
N HIS A 214 2.58 -6.64 8.05
CA HIS A 214 2.98 -7.98 7.64
C HIS A 214 2.65 -8.24 6.17
N ILE A 215 1.41 -8.03 5.75
CA ILE A 215 0.99 -8.20 4.35
C ILE A 215 1.81 -7.30 3.41
N ARG A 216 2.05 -6.04 3.79
CA ARG A 216 2.88 -5.14 2.97
C ARG A 216 4.33 -5.61 2.86
N PHE A 217 4.88 -6.18 3.92
CA PHE A 217 6.21 -6.78 3.88
C PHE A 217 6.24 -7.97 2.91
N GLU A 218 5.27 -8.85 2.98
CA GLU A 218 5.21 -10.02 2.09
C GLU A 218 5.01 -9.61 0.62
N GLU A 219 4.03 -8.79 0.35
CA GLU A 219 3.73 -8.34 -1.00
C GLU A 219 4.86 -7.55 -1.67
N ARG A 220 5.60 -6.75 -0.91
CA ARG A 220 6.58 -5.83 -1.47
C ARG A 220 8.01 -6.36 -1.46
N ILE A 221 8.33 -7.25 -0.52
CA ILE A 221 9.70 -7.72 -0.29
C ILE A 221 9.77 -9.22 -0.47
N LEU A 222 9.09 -9.99 0.40
CA LEU A 222 9.25 -11.43 0.48
C LEU A 222 8.83 -12.14 -0.81
N PHE A 223 7.67 -11.84 -1.35
CA PHE A 223 7.17 -12.50 -2.56
C PHE A 223 7.98 -12.18 -3.81
N ASN A 224 8.63 -11.00 -3.86
CA ASN A 224 9.54 -10.68 -4.96
C ASN A 224 10.79 -11.55 -4.92
N GLU A 225 11.36 -11.79 -3.74
CA GLU A 225 12.51 -12.68 -3.55
C GLU A 225 12.14 -14.14 -3.88
N ILE A 226 10.99 -14.60 -3.39
CA ILE A 226 10.46 -15.94 -3.69
C ILE A 226 10.31 -16.15 -5.19
N GLN A 227 9.71 -15.20 -5.90
CA GLN A 227 9.54 -15.26 -7.37
C GLN A 227 10.88 -15.31 -8.10
N SER A 228 11.82 -14.47 -7.67
CA SER A 228 13.15 -14.41 -8.28
C SER A 228 13.85 -15.77 -8.18
N LYS A 229 13.80 -16.39 -7.00
CA LYS A 229 14.42 -17.70 -6.79
C LYS A 229 13.69 -18.83 -7.52
N ALA A 230 12.37 -18.83 -7.54
CA ALA A 230 11.58 -19.83 -8.24
C ALA A 230 11.83 -19.81 -9.75
N THR A 231 12.01 -18.62 -10.35
CA THR A 231 12.32 -18.47 -11.80
C THR A 231 13.73 -18.94 -12.15
N GLN A 232 14.69 -18.86 -11.21
CA GLN A 232 16.06 -19.35 -11.42
C GLN A 232 16.18 -20.88 -11.35
N ALA A 233 15.21 -21.55 -10.74
CA ALA A 233 15.18 -23.00 -10.57
C ALA A 233 14.50 -23.74 -11.77
N GLN A 234 13.90 -23.01 -12.69
CA GLN A 234 13.36 -23.50 -13.97
C GLN A 234 14.38 -23.37 -15.10
#